data_372e1c0ba03fa767419486dcebedb5f0
#
_entry.id   372e1c0ba03fa767419486dcebedb5f0
#
_cell.length_a   1.000
_cell.length_b   1.000
_cell.length_c   1.000
_cell.angle_alpha   90.00
_cell.angle_beta   90.00
_cell.angle_gamma   90.00
#
_symmetry.space_group_name_H-M   'P 1'
#
loop_
_entity.id
_entity.type
_entity.pdbx_description
1 polymer ?
#
loop_
_entity_poly.entity_id
_entity_poly.type
_entity_poly.pdbx_seq_one_letter_code
_entity_poly.pdbx_strand_id
1 'polypeptide(L)'
;MKRAARHKTGSVVFDKRRKTWNFLWWEDGKRRSRLIGPLREFPTKGAAWNAAQSFLSAEDGQPMESPKRGESETPTVRALAERYQRERLPSRHSTARMYRSWFRNHILPKWGDLPITEVQPRPVELWLRELSLSPKSKSHVRGMLHLLMEFAMWSGALEISRNPIDLVVVKGATKRTRQPRSLTVDEFRKFVQHLEEPFRTMALLCVCFGLRISECLALKWCDVDWLNGKLRIERAIVRQHVDDVKTIYSQKQMSVDGELLAILKAWKQTTQFPADGHWLFASPVQLGRLPWSYPQILRVFHKAAERAEIGKLPTHSLRHSYRSWLDAVGAPIAVQQKLMRHTDIRTTMNLYGDVVTDEMAQAHSKVVGLALSNSD
;
A
#
# COMPACT_ATOMS: atom_id res chain seq x y z
N MET A 1 -54.15 -39.16 25.05
CA MET A 1 -52.68 -39.25 25.43
C MET A 1 -51.90 -38.23 24.70
N LYS A 2 -51.46 -37.13 25.36
CA LYS A 2 -50.60 -36.10 24.78
C LYS A 2 -49.16 -36.64 24.75
N ARG A 3 -48.55 -36.75 23.56
CA ARG A 3 -47.14 -37.12 23.41
C ARG A 3 -46.28 -36.07 24.11
N ALA A 4 -45.46 -36.51 25.08
CA ALA A 4 -44.46 -35.67 25.74
C ALA A 4 -43.53 -35.04 24.69
N ALA A 5 -43.27 -33.72 24.84
CA ALA A 5 -42.36 -32.99 23.99
C ALA A 5 -40.94 -33.62 24.07
N ARG A 6 -40.40 -34.07 22.95
CA ARG A 6 -39.00 -34.53 22.88
C ARG A 6 -38.08 -33.35 23.19
N HIS A 7 -37.22 -33.49 24.20
CA HIS A 7 -36.14 -32.55 24.47
C HIS A 7 -35.34 -32.28 23.21
N LYS A 8 -35.16 -31.01 22.90
CA LYS A 8 -34.32 -30.57 21.79
C LYS A 8 -32.86 -30.96 22.06
N THR A 9 -32.37 -32.03 21.44
CA THR A 9 -30.96 -32.43 21.52
C THR A 9 -30.20 -31.71 20.40
N GLY A 10 -29.24 -30.86 20.79
CA GLY A 10 -28.33 -30.19 19.87
C GLY A 10 -26.94 -30.85 19.86
N SER A 11 -26.08 -30.37 19.03
CA SER A 11 -24.67 -30.78 18.98
C SER A 11 -23.73 -29.58 18.81
N VAL A 12 -22.52 -29.63 19.44
CA VAL A 12 -21.51 -28.63 19.29
C VAL A 12 -20.47 -29.10 18.29
N VAL A 13 -20.24 -28.31 17.25
CA VAL A 13 -19.31 -28.61 16.15
C VAL A 13 -18.29 -27.51 16.02
N PHE A 14 -17.02 -27.91 15.86
CA PHE A 14 -15.92 -26.99 15.66
C PHE A 14 -15.69 -26.71 14.17
N ASP A 15 -15.75 -25.45 13.79
CA ASP A 15 -15.37 -24.99 12.45
C ASP A 15 -13.85 -24.77 12.40
N LYS A 16 -13.14 -25.70 11.76
CA LYS A 16 -11.67 -25.67 11.62
C LYS A 16 -11.15 -24.46 10.83
N ARG A 17 -11.94 -23.94 9.88
CA ARG A 17 -11.55 -22.78 9.04
C ARG A 17 -11.64 -21.47 9.82
N ARG A 18 -12.72 -21.30 10.57
CA ARG A 18 -13.00 -20.09 11.35
C ARG A 18 -12.44 -20.14 12.77
N LYS A 19 -11.97 -21.32 13.22
CA LYS A 19 -11.54 -21.59 14.61
C LYS A 19 -12.58 -21.20 15.65
N THR A 20 -13.85 -21.53 15.35
CA THR A 20 -15.02 -21.21 16.17
C THR A 20 -15.88 -22.42 16.46
N TRP A 21 -16.61 -22.39 17.60
CA TRP A 21 -17.58 -23.39 17.97
C TRP A 21 -18.97 -22.94 17.56
N ASN A 22 -19.78 -23.86 16.99
CA ASN A 22 -21.18 -23.67 16.61
C ASN A 22 -22.06 -24.71 17.29
N PHE A 23 -23.21 -24.27 17.83
CA PHE A 23 -24.27 -25.13 18.32
C PHE A 23 -25.26 -25.39 17.20
N LEU A 24 -25.61 -26.65 16.98
CA LEU A 24 -26.50 -27.09 15.91
C LEU A 24 -27.67 -27.83 16.54
N TRP A 25 -28.93 -27.52 16.12
CA TRP A 25 -30.15 -28.21 16.56
C TRP A 25 -31.14 -28.32 15.41
N TRP A 26 -32.15 -29.15 15.60
CA TRP A 26 -33.26 -29.28 14.65
C TRP A 26 -34.49 -28.60 15.22
N GLU A 27 -35.15 -27.77 14.42
CA GLU A 27 -36.36 -27.03 14.74
C GLU A 27 -37.29 -27.08 13.52
N ASP A 28 -38.50 -27.59 13.72
CA ASP A 28 -39.53 -27.73 12.66
C ASP A 28 -39.02 -28.40 11.38
N GLY A 29 -38.21 -29.47 11.55
CA GLY A 29 -37.62 -30.20 10.42
C GLY A 29 -36.48 -29.51 9.70
N LYS A 30 -36.04 -28.29 10.16
CA LYS A 30 -34.90 -27.56 9.62
C LYS A 30 -33.74 -27.57 10.59
N ARG A 31 -32.51 -27.68 10.06
CA ARG A 31 -31.28 -27.60 10.85
C ARG A 31 -30.97 -26.14 11.12
N ARG A 32 -30.90 -25.74 12.39
CA ARG A 32 -30.48 -24.42 12.85
C ARG A 32 -29.05 -24.45 13.39
N SER A 33 -28.38 -23.32 13.34
CA SER A 33 -27.06 -23.18 13.91
C SER A 33 -26.91 -21.85 14.63
N ARG A 34 -26.13 -21.85 15.72
CA ARG A 34 -25.79 -20.64 16.46
C ARG A 34 -24.30 -20.66 16.81
N LEU A 35 -23.62 -19.53 16.60
CA LEU A 35 -22.22 -19.36 16.98
C LEU A 35 -22.10 -19.27 18.50
N ILE A 36 -21.22 -20.09 19.11
CA ILE A 36 -20.90 -20.06 20.54
C ILE A 36 -19.78 -19.07 20.79
N GLY A 37 -18.64 -19.22 20.07
CA GLY A 37 -17.48 -18.34 20.21
C GLY A 37 -16.19 -18.96 19.66
N PRO A 38 -15.07 -18.22 19.72
CA PRO A 38 -13.78 -18.66 19.21
C PRO A 38 -13.10 -19.67 20.16
N LEU A 39 -12.18 -20.47 19.61
CA LEU A 39 -11.41 -21.48 20.36
C LEU A 39 -10.65 -20.90 21.57
N ARG A 40 -10.21 -19.63 21.47
CA ARG A 40 -9.50 -18.94 22.57
C ARG A 40 -10.38 -18.71 23.82
N GLU A 41 -11.69 -18.56 23.64
CA GLU A 41 -12.65 -18.37 24.74
C GLU A 41 -13.16 -19.72 25.25
N PHE A 42 -13.32 -20.70 24.35
CA PHE A 42 -13.78 -22.05 24.65
C PHE A 42 -12.75 -23.07 24.15
N PRO A 43 -11.67 -23.32 24.92
CA PRO A 43 -10.53 -24.14 24.46
C PRO A 43 -10.89 -25.63 24.28
N THR A 44 -12.00 -26.09 24.82
CA THR A 44 -12.45 -27.47 24.70
C THR A 44 -13.91 -27.57 24.23
N LYS A 45 -14.27 -28.71 23.64
CA LYS A 45 -15.67 -29.01 23.27
C LYS A 45 -16.61 -28.99 24.47
N GLY A 46 -16.11 -29.41 25.66
CA GLY A 46 -16.87 -29.36 26.91
C GLY A 46 -17.21 -27.95 27.34
N ALA A 47 -16.22 -27.03 27.29
CA ALA A 47 -16.45 -25.61 27.59
C ALA A 47 -17.47 -24.99 26.64
N ALA A 48 -17.36 -25.27 25.35
CA ALA A 48 -18.34 -24.82 24.36
C ALA A 48 -19.73 -25.45 24.57
N TRP A 49 -19.78 -26.70 25.01
CA TRP A 49 -21.08 -27.38 25.31
C TRP A 49 -21.76 -26.76 26.53
N ASN A 50 -21.01 -26.48 27.60
CA ASN A 50 -21.54 -25.81 28.80
C ASN A 50 -22.11 -24.41 28.46
N ALA A 51 -21.43 -23.67 27.63
CA ALA A 51 -21.92 -22.38 27.15
C ALA A 51 -23.18 -22.53 26.27
N ALA A 52 -23.29 -23.62 25.51
CA ALA A 52 -24.49 -23.93 24.70
C ALA A 52 -25.71 -24.35 25.53
N GLN A 53 -25.50 -24.91 26.73
CA GLN A 53 -26.61 -25.31 27.62
C GLN A 53 -27.44 -24.10 28.07
N SER A 54 -26.82 -22.93 28.26
CA SER A 54 -27.54 -21.71 28.57
C SER A 54 -28.56 -21.31 27.49
N PHE A 55 -28.34 -21.75 26.25
CA PHE A 55 -29.26 -21.51 25.14
C PHE A 55 -30.48 -22.50 25.15
N LEU A 56 -30.32 -23.63 25.83
CA LEU A 56 -31.38 -24.65 25.94
C LEU A 56 -32.30 -24.42 27.16
N SER A 57 -31.74 -23.88 28.24
CA SER A 57 -32.48 -23.62 29.49
C SER A 57 -33.30 -22.32 29.49
N ALA A 58 -33.12 -21.46 28.48
CA ALA A 58 -33.85 -20.20 28.35
C ALA A 58 -35.23 -20.32 27.71
N GLU A 59 -35.73 -21.55 27.42
CA GLU A 59 -36.98 -21.77 26.69
C GLU A 59 -38.15 -22.35 27.50
N ASP A 60 -38.07 -22.43 28.84
CA ASP A 60 -39.25 -22.71 29.65
C ASP A 60 -39.85 -21.40 30.22
N GLY A 61 -40.77 -20.84 29.44
CA GLY A 61 -41.90 -20.09 29.97
C GLY A 61 -41.79 -18.59 30.23
N GLN A 62 -41.09 -17.86 29.42
CA GLN A 62 -41.47 -16.51 28.98
C GLN A 62 -40.62 -16.19 27.72
N PRO A 63 -41.19 -15.53 26.68
CA PRO A 63 -40.29 -14.90 25.71
C PRO A 63 -39.51 -13.85 26.51
N MET A 64 -38.27 -14.19 26.90
CA MET A 64 -37.33 -13.12 27.09
C MET A 64 -37.38 -12.38 25.74
N GLU A 65 -38.10 -11.25 25.73
CA GLU A 65 -37.90 -10.27 24.71
C GLU A 65 -36.38 -10.20 24.59
N SER A 66 -35.84 -10.73 23.53
CA SER A 66 -34.50 -10.40 23.07
C SER A 66 -34.45 -8.91 23.35
N PRO A 67 -33.47 -8.37 24.15
CA PRO A 67 -33.47 -6.95 24.42
C PRO A 67 -33.74 -6.37 23.06
N LYS A 68 -34.93 -5.76 22.89
CA LYS A 68 -35.30 -5.09 21.65
C LYS A 68 -34.06 -4.27 21.40
N ARG A 69 -33.20 -4.72 20.51
CA ARG A 69 -32.21 -3.85 19.91
C ARG A 69 -33.14 -2.73 19.44
N GLY A 70 -33.21 -1.66 20.27
CA GLY A 70 -33.99 -0.52 19.89
C GLY A 70 -33.62 -0.29 18.46
N GLU A 71 -34.53 -0.12 17.58
CA GLU A 71 -34.36 -0.03 16.13
C GLU A 71 -33.02 0.65 15.88
N SER A 72 -31.98 -0.17 15.81
CA SER A 72 -30.61 0.33 15.62
C SER A 72 -30.68 0.73 14.16
N GLU A 73 -31.08 2.00 13.94
CA GLU A 73 -31.06 2.63 12.63
C GLU A 73 -29.78 2.15 11.96
N THR A 74 -29.94 1.44 10.85
CA THR A 74 -28.81 0.93 10.09
C THR A 74 -27.86 2.09 9.88
N PRO A 75 -26.61 2.02 10.36
CA PRO A 75 -25.75 3.18 10.37
C PRO A 75 -25.53 3.70 8.95
N THR A 76 -25.49 5.01 8.82
CA THR A 76 -25.16 5.64 7.55
C THR A 76 -23.72 5.36 7.16
N VAL A 77 -23.40 5.43 5.88
CA VAL A 77 -22.03 5.34 5.37
C VAL A 77 -21.11 6.35 6.05
N ARG A 78 -21.61 7.55 6.35
CA ARG A 78 -20.87 8.60 7.08
C ARG A 78 -20.51 8.16 8.49
N ALA A 79 -21.47 7.71 9.26
CA ALA A 79 -21.25 7.25 10.63
C ALA A 79 -20.23 6.09 10.68
N LEU A 80 -20.34 5.14 9.75
CA LEU A 80 -19.40 4.04 9.61
C LEU A 80 -18.00 4.50 9.17
N ALA A 81 -17.91 5.43 8.23
CA ALA A 81 -16.62 5.97 7.79
C ALA A 81 -15.90 6.74 8.91
N GLU A 82 -16.63 7.49 9.73
CA GLU A 82 -16.09 8.17 10.91
C GLU A 82 -15.64 7.17 11.98
N ARG A 83 -16.45 6.13 12.24
CA ARG A 83 -16.11 5.06 13.16
C ARG A 83 -14.86 4.29 12.68
N TYR A 84 -14.80 3.94 11.38
CA TYR A 84 -13.63 3.32 10.77
C TYR A 84 -12.37 4.19 10.93
N GLN A 85 -12.50 5.50 10.73
CA GLN A 85 -11.38 6.43 10.88
C GLN A 85 -10.87 6.54 12.33
N ARG A 86 -11.71 6.33 13.32
CA ARG A 86 -11.30 6.29 14.74
C ARG A 86 -10.65 4.97 15.14
N GLU A 87 -11.20 3.85 14.64
CA GLU A 87 -10.86 2.51 15.14
C GLU A 87 -9.81 1.77 14.28
N ARG A 88 -9.80 1.99 12.97
CA ARG A 88 -9.06 1.16 12.01
C ARG A 88 -8.22 1.94 11.00
N LEU A 89 -8.17 3.26 11.13
CA LEU A 89 -7.36 4.05 10.19
C LEU A 89 -5.89 3.62 10.30
N PRO A 90 -5.20 3.35 9.16
CA PRO A 90 -3.78 3.00 9.18
C PRO A 90 -2.94 4.06 9.92
N SER A 91 -1.98 3.61 10.73
CA SER A 91 -1.08 4.48 11.48
C SER A 91 -0.19 5.33 10.55
N ARG A 92 0.15 4.80 9.37
CA ARG A 92 1.00 5.51 8.41
C ARG A 92 0.32 6.77 7.87
N HIS A 93 0.92 7.94 8.14
CA HIS A 93 0.37 9.25 7.79
C HIS A 93 -0.08 9.38 6.32
N SER A 94 0.76 8.93 5.37
CA SER A 94 0.45 9.02 3.93
C SER A 94 -0.77 8.18 3.54
N THR A 95 -0.91 6.97 4.10
CA THR A 95 -2.04 6.07 3.84
C THR A 95 -3.32 6.61 4.49
N ALA A 96 -3.24 6.99 5.77
CA ALA A 96 -4.35 7.59 6.50
C ALA A 96 -4.92 8.81 5.76
N ARG A 97 -4.03 9.69 5.30
CA ARG A 97 -4.43 10.89 4.54
C ARG A 97 -5.10 10.55 3.21
N MET A 98 -4.58 9.56 2.49
CA MET A 98 -5.18 9.09 1.25
C MET A 98 -6.58 8.54 1.49
N TYR A 99 -6.79 7.73 2.53
CA TYR A 99 -8.09 7.19 2.89
C TYR A 99 -9.09 8.29 3.24
N ARG A 100 -8.68 9.26 4.08
CA ARG A 100 -9.53 10.43 4.39
C ARG A 100 -9.89 11.22 3.14
N SER A 101 -8.95 11.37 2.19
CA SER A 101 -9.21 12.07 0.93
C SER A 101 -10.22 11.33 0.06
N TRP A 102 -10.12 9.99 -0.08
CA TRP A 102 -11.08 9.20 -0.84
C TRP A 102 -12.47 9.22 -0.21
N PHE A 103 -12.58 9.11 1.11
CA PHE A 103 -13.86 9.26 1.80
C PHE A 103 -14.45 10.62 1.54
N ARG A 104 -13.72 11.70 1.87
CA ARG A 104 -14.25 13.07 1.81
C ARG A 104 -14.63 13.52 0.40
N ASN A 105 -13.80 13.20 -0.60
CA ASN A 105 -13.95 13.77 -1.93
C ASN A 105 -14.82 12.94 -2.87
N HIS A 106 -15.02 11.64 -2.58
CA HIS A 106 -15.73 10.76 -3.52
C HIS A 106 -16.85 9.96 -2.85
N ILE A 107 -16.61 9.30 -1.71
CA ILE A 107 -17.59 8.39 -1.13
C ILE A 107 -18.67 9.15 -0.37
N LEU A 108 -18.30 10.01 0.58
CA LEU A 108 -19.27 10.72 1.43
C LEU A 108 -20.19 11.67 0.68
N PRO A 109 -19.76 12.39 -0.39
CA PRO A 109 -20.66 13.23 -1.15
C PRO A 109 -21.80 12.48 -1.84
N LYS A 110 -21.59 11.21 -2.20
CA LYS A 110 -22.59 10.39 -2.90
C LYS A 110 -23.37 9.46 -1.97
N TRP A 111 -22.67 8.83 -1.03
CA TRP A 111 -23.20 7.72 -0.24
C TRP A 111 -23.35 8.06 1.25
N GLY A 112 -22.77 9.20 1.71
CA GLY A 112 -22.58 9.48 3.13
C GLY A 112 -23.85 9.41 3.97
N ASP A 113 -24.94 9.92 3.47
CA ASP A 113 -26.19 10.07 4.20
C ASP A 113 -27.15 8.86 4.02
N LEU A 114 -26.75 7.90 3.17
CA LEU A 114 -27.51 6.68 2.95
C LEU A 114 -27.16 5.62 4.00
N PRO A 115 -28.12 4.76 4.40
CA PRO A 115 -27.85 3.55 5.15
C PRO A 115 -26.86 2.65 4.42
N ILE A 116 -25.99 1.97 5.16
CA ILE A 116 -24.99 1.07 4.54
C ILE A 116 -25.62 -0.06 3.72
N THR A 117 -26.84 -0.47 4.03
CA THR A 117 -27.62 -1.47 3.32
C THR A 117 -28.02 -1.06 1.92
N GLU A 118 -28.10 0.25 1.63
CA GLU A 118 -28.44 0.77 0.31
C GLU A 118 -27.24 0.81 -0.65
N VAL A 119 -26.03 0.56 -0.16
CA VAL A 119 -24.81 0.52 -0.98
C VAL A 119 -24.76 -0.82 -1.74
N GLN A 120 -25.50 -0.88 -2.86
CA GLN A 120 -25.65 -2.07 -3.69
C GLN A 120 -24.67 -2.08 -4.88
N PRO A 121 -24.28 -3.25 -5.40
CA PRO A 121 -23.26 -3.38 -6.45
C PRO A 121 -23.56 -2.59 -7.71
N ARG A 122 -24.79 -2.69 -8.25
CA ARG A 122 -25.17 -2.05 -9.51
C ARG A 122 -25.13 -0.51 -9.41
N PRO A 123 -25.75 0.15 -8.43
CA PRO A 123 -25.64 1.58 -8.24
C PRO A 123 -24.21 2.06 -8.07
N VAL A 124 -23.37 1.32 -7.32
CA VAL A 124 -21.95 1.63 -7.12
C VAL A 124 -21.19 1.55 -8.45
N GLU A 125 -21.40 0.51 -9.25
CA GLU A 125 -20.73 0.36 -10.54
C GLU A 125 -21.11 1.48 -11.51
N LEU A 126 -22.39 1.85 -11.60
CA LEU A 126 -22.86 2.95 -12.44
C LEU A 126 -22.24 4.28 -12.00
N TRP A 127 -22.28 4.58 -10.69
CA TRP A 127 -21.64 5.78 -10.15
C TRP A 127 -20.14 5.84 -10.44
N LEU A 128 -19.41 4.73 -10.28
CA LEU A 128 -17.98 4.69 -10.60
C LEU A 128 -17.70 4.97 -12.08
N ARG A 129 -18.60 4.58 -12.99
CA ARG A 129 -18.47 4.88 -14.43
C ARG A 129 -18.58 6.39 -14.70
N GLU A 130 -19.46 7.10 -14.00
CA GLU A 130 -19.70 8.52 -14.15
C GLU A 130 -18.57 9.40 -13.58
N LEU A 131 -17.76 8.91 -12.63
CA LEU A 131 -16.68 9.69 -12.07
C LEU A 131 -15.65 10.08 -13.14
N SER A 132 -15.25 11.35 -13.17
CA SER A 132 -14.17 11.85 -14.04
C SER A 132 -12.80 11.47 -13.50
N LEU A 133 -12.57 10.17 -13.29
CA LEU A 133 -11.34 9.60 -12.76
C LEU A 133 -10.74 8.54 -13.71
N SER A 134 -9.42 8.32 -13.61
CA SER A 134 -8.80 7.20 -14.31
C SER A 134 -9.34 5.87 -13.81
N PRO A 135 -9.35 4.79 -14.63
CA PRO A 135 -9.79 3.46 -14.18
C PRO A 135 -9.06 2.98 -12.91
N LYS A 136 -7.78 3.28 -12.79
CA LYS A 136 -7.00 2.96 -11.59
C LYS A 136 -7.49 3.72 -10.35
N SER A 137 -7.80 5.01 -10.49
CA SER A 137 -8.36 5.80 -9.39
C SER A 137 -9.76 5.32 -9.00
N LYS A 138 -10.61 4.97 -9.98
CA LYS A 138 -11.93 4.37 -9.73
C LYS A 138 -11.80 3.05 -8.94
N SER A 139 -10.80 2.23 -9.27
CA SER A 139 -10.49 1.00 -8.51
C SER A 139 -10.09 1.28 -7.07
N HIS A 140 -9.38 2.37 -6.79
CA HIS A 140 -9.09 2.77 -5.41
C HIS A 140 -10.34 3.21 -4.64
N VAL A 141 -11.24 4.00 -5.27
CA VAL A 141 -12.54 4.38 -4.67
C VAL A 141 -13.38 3.14 -4.37
N ARG A 142 -13.46 2.17 -5.33
CA ARG A 142 -14.10 0.87 -5.11
C ARG A 142 -13.48 0.15 -3.90
N GLY A 143 -12.14 0.09 -3.83
CA GLY A 143 -11.43 -0.54 -2.73
C GLY A 143 -11.72 0.07 -1.37
N MET A 144 -11.96 1.38 -1.30
CA MET A 144 -12.35 2.04 -0.05
C MET A 144 -13.79 1.71 0.38
N LEU A 145 -14.73 1.60 -0.57
CA LEU A 145 -16.08 1.11 -0.27
C LEU A 145 -16.06 -0.36 0.19
N HIS A 146 -15.27 -1.20 -0.48
CA HIS A 146 -15.08 -2.58 -0.08
C HIS A 146 -14.56 -2.69 1.36
N LEU A 147 -13.55 -1.91 1.69
CA LEU A 147 -12.97 -1.86 3.04
C LEU A 147 -14.00 -1.41 4.09
N LEU A 148 -14.85 -0.43 3.75
CA LEU A 148 -15.90 0.05 4.66
C LEU A 148 -16.98 -0.99 4.87
N MET A 149 -17.38 -1.74 3.82
CA MET A 149 -18.30 -2.86 3.92
C MET A 149 -17.73 -3.99 4.78
N GLU A 150 -16.46 -4.35 4.60
CA GLU A 150 -15.80 -5.33 5.47
C GLU A 150 -15.79 -4.88 6.93
N PHE A 151 -15.55 -3.60 7.17
CA PHE A 151 -15.61 -3.04 8.51
C PHE A 151 -17.03 -3.10 9.11
N ALA A 152 -18.06 -2.80 8.31
CA ALA A 152 -19.44 -2.90 8.71
C ALA A 152 -19.83 -4.36 9.09
N MET A 153 -19.42 -5.33 8.27
CA MET A 153 -19.61 -6.76 8.54
C MET A 153 -18.84 -7.20 9.81
N TRP A 154 -17.59 -6.81 9.93
CA TRP A 154 -16.76 -7.15 11.09
C TRP A 154 -17.30 -6.54 12.38
N SER A 155 -17.82 -5.33 12.36
CA SER A 155 -18.35 -4.63 13.53
C SER A 155 -19.77 -5.04 13.92
N GLY A 156 -20.41 -5.92 13.16
CA GLY A 156 -21.80 -6.31 13.35
C GLY A 156 -22.82 -5.25 12.93
N ALA A 157 -22.37 -4.18 12.26
CA ALA A 157 -23.27 -3.14 11.74
C ALA A 157 -24.03 -3.59 10.48
N LEU A 158 -23.55 -4.64 9.82
CA LEU A 158 -24.15 -5.24 8.64
C LEU A 158 -24.08 -6.76 8.71
N GLU A 159 -25.22 -7.41 8.78
CA GLU A 159 -25.34 -8.86 8.88
C GLU A 159 -25.53 -9.51 7.49
N ILE A 160 -24.44 -9.57 6.73
CA ILE A 160 -24.40 -10.25 5.42
C ILE A 160 -23.21 -11.22 5.37
N SER A 161 -23.35 -12.27 4.57
CA SER A 161 -22.32 -13.31 4.44
C SER A 161 -21.22 -12.99 3.43
N ARG A 162 -21.46 -12.04 2.53
CA ARG A 162 -20.55 -11.68 1.45
C ARG A 162 -20.56 -10.17 1.21
N ASN A 163 -19.37 -9.61 0.99
CA ASN A 163 -19.23 -8.20 0.66
C ASN A 163 -19.84 -7.91 -0.74
N PRO A 164 -20.87 -7.06 -0.86
CA PRO A 164 -21.51 -6.79 -2.14
C PRO A 164 -20.59 -6.08 -3.14
N ILE A 165 -19.56 -5.36 -2.66
CA ILE A 165 -18.61 -4.67 -3.52
C ILE A 165 -17.67 -5.64 -4.27
N ASP A 166 -17.62 -6.92 -3.88
CA ASP A 166 -16.91 -7.95 -4.67
C ASP A 166 -17.46 -8.08 -6.09
N LEU A 167 -18.76 -7.86 -6.27
CA LEU A 167 -19.44 -7.94 -7.55
C LEU A 167 -19.20 -6.71 -8.46
N VAL A 168 -18.66 -5.61 -7.91
CA VAL A 168 -18.43 -4.38 -8.66
C VAL A 168 -17.17 -4.49 -9.50
N VAL A 169 -17.28 -4.28 -10.80
CA VAL A 169 -16.18 -4.38 -11.75
C VAL A 169 -15.76 -2.99 -12.26
N VAL A 170 -14.47 -2.69 -12.19
CA VAL A 170 -13.89 -1.48 -12.80
C VAL A 170 -13.07 -1.89 -14.02
N LYS A 171 -13.66 -1.71 -15.22
CA LYS A 171 -12.99 -2.05 -16.48
C LYS A 171 -11.73 -1.22 -16.67
N GLY A 172 -10.65 -1.83 -17.15
CA GLY A 172 -9.38 -1.17 -17.46
C GLY A 172 -8.51 -0.80 -16.25
N ALA A 173 -8.89 -1.16 -15.02
CA ALA A 173 -8.14 -0.83 -13.81
C ALA A 173 -6.73 -1.45 -13.76
N THR A 174 -6.53 -2.57 -14.42
CA THR A 174 -5.23 -3.28 -14.52
C THR A 174 -4.40 -2.88 -15.72
N LYS A 175 -5.02 -2.21 -16.70
CA LYS A 175 -4.33 -1.78 -17.92
C LYS A 175 -3.34 -0.67 -17.59
N ARG A 176 -2.07 -0.89 -17.93
CA ARG A 176 -1.04 0.14 -17.81
C ARG A 176 -1.22 1.17 -18.92
N THR A 177 -1.51 2.41 -18.55
CA THR A 177 -1.77 3.51 -19.50
C THR A 177 -0.57 4.40 -19.75
N ARG A 178 0.48 4.31 -18.93
CA ARG A 178 1.69 5.14 -19.05
C ARG A 178 2.93 4.28 -18.85
N GLN A 179 3.88 4.40 -19.75
CA GLN A 179 5.23 3.87 -19.53
C GLN A 179 6.00 4.83 -18.59
N PRO A 180 6.80 4.31 -17.63
CA PRO A 180 7.67 5.15 -16.83
C PRO A 180 8.75 5.74 -17.73
N ARG A 181 8.95 7.04 -17.60
CA ARG A 181 10.07 7.70 -18.28
C ARG A 181 11.38 7.41 -17.55
N SER A 182 12.39 6.97 -18.26
CA SER A 182 13.80 6.98 -17.88
C SER A 182 14.56 8.00 -18.72
N LEU A 183 15.61 8.57 -18.18
CA LEU A 183 16.53 9.43 -18.91
C LEU A 183 17.68 8.60 -19.45
N THR A 184 18.18 8.95 -20.63
CA THR A 184 19.49 8.53 -21.08
C THR A 184 20.57 9.21 -20.25
N VAL A 185 21.82 8.75 -20.34
CA VAL A 185 22.96 9.37 -19.63
C VAL A 185 23.15 10.81 -20.09
N ASP A 186 23.01 11.07 -21.40
CA ASP A 186 23.21 12.41 -21.97
C ASP A 186 22.06 13.36 -21.59
N GLU A 187 20.81 12.89 -21.59
CA GLU A 187 19.67 13.68 -21.06
C GLU A 187 19.90 14.05 -19.59
N PHE A 188 20.40 13.12 -18.79
CA PHE A 188 20.68 13.38 -17.38
C PHE A 188 21.82 14.38 -17.20
N ARG A 189 22.90 14.26 -17.98
CA ARG A 189 24.02 15.22 -17.96
C ARG A 189 23.54 16.64 -18.30
N LYS A 190 22.76 16.79 -19.38
CA LYS A 190 22.14 18.08 -19.75
C LYS A 190 21.28 18.62 -18.62
N PHE A 191 20.44 17.78 -18.01
CA PHE A 191 19.56 18.19 -16.92
C PHE A 191 20.34 18.70 -15.70
N VAL A 192 21.38 17.98 -15.27
CA VAL A 192 22.19 18.33 -14.09
C VAL A 192 22.96 19.63 -14.27
N GLN A 193 23.38 19.98 -15.51
CA GLN A 193 24.05 21.24 -15.82
C GLN A 193 23.18 22.49 -15.53
N HIS A 194 21.84 22.33 -15.57
CA HIS A 194 20.88 23.39 -15.27
C HIS A 194 20.40 23.41 -13.82
N LEU A 195 21.03 22.61 -12.95
CA LEU A 195 20.73 22.57 -11.52
C LEU A 195 21.86 23.19 -10.70
N GLU A 196 21.46 24.07 -9.79
CA GLU A 196 22.29 24.59 -8.72
C GLU A 196 22.16 23.73 -7.45
N GLU A 197 23.12 23.92 -6.50
CA GLU A 197 22.99 23.26 -5.19
C GLU A 197 21.84 23.85 -4.38
N PRO A 198 21.13 23.03 -3.59
CA PRO A 198 21.36 21.59 -3.33
C PRO A 198 20.69 20.65 -4.33
N PHE A 199 19.98 21.15 -5.32
CA PHE A 199 19.15 20.37 -6.24
C PHE A 199 19.99 19.49 -7.17
N ARG A 200 21.20 19.94 -7.51
CA ARG A 200 22.16 19.16 -8.28
C ARG A 200 22.58 17.89 -7.52
N THR A 201 23.02 18.04 -6.28
CA THR A 201 23.36 16.89 -5.42
C THR A 201 22.15 15.99 -5.14
N MET A 202 20.93 16.54 -4.96
CA MET A 202 19.71 15.73 -4.86
C MET A 202 19.49 14.85 -6.09
N ALA A 203 19.63 15.41 -7.29
CA ALA A 203 19.45 14.68 -8.53
C ALA A 203 20.48 13.55 -8.69
N LEU A 204 21.75 13.84 -8.36
CA LEU A 204 22.83 12.84 -8.36
C LEU A 204 22.54 11.70 -7.38
N LEU A 205 22.18 11.99 -6.14
CA LEU A 205 21.84 10.93 -5.19
C LEU A 205 20.63 10.10 -5.64
N CYS A 206 19.60 10.75 -6.20
CA CYS A 206 18.42 10.04 -6.69
C CYS A 206 18.75 9.10 -7.85
N VAL A 207 19.67 9.49 -8.75
CA VAL A 207 20.03 8.66 -9.89
C VAL A 207 21.11 7.62 -9.55
N CYS A 208 22.10 7.94 -8.69
CA CYS A 208 23.19 7.02 -8.35
C CYS A 208 22.77 5.93 -7.35
N PHE A 209 21.81 6.20 -6.48
CA PHE A 209 21.31 5.24 -5.50
C PHE A 209 19.89 4.77 -5.77
N GLY A 210 19.26 5.23 -6.86
CA GLY A 210 17.86 4.96 -7.13
C GLY A 210 16.94 5.37 -5.97
N LEU A 211 17.22 6.45 -5.26
CA LEU A 211 16.41 6.92 -4.13
C LEU A 211 15.02 7.36 -4.59
N ARG A 212 14.03 7.07 -3.75
CA ARG A 212 12.78 7.83 -3.84
C ARG A 212 13.05 9.25 -3.34
N ILE A 213 12.41 10.25 -3.93
CA ILE A 213 12.60 11.64 -3.48
C ILE A 213 12.30 11.81 -1.98
N SER A 214 11.34 11.06 -1.45
CA SER A 214 11.02 11.05 -0.02
C SER A 214 12.13 10.45 0.86
N GLU A 215 12.91 9.51 0.35
CA GLU A 215 14.08 8.92 1.01
C GLU A 215 15.25 9.94 0.94
N CYS A 216 15.49 10.54 -0.23
CA CYS A 216 16.50 11.56 -0.44
C CYS A 216 16.33 12.77 0.51
N LEU A 217 15.08 13.27 0.63
CA LEU A 217 14.77 14.38 1.53
C LEU A 217 14.93 14.04 3.02
N ALA A 218 14.85 12.76 3.37
CA ALA A 218 14.98 12.30 4.75
C ALA A 218 16.42 11.99 5.18
N LEU A 219 17.40 12.18 4.30
CA LEU A 219 18.81 11.98 4.62
C LEU A 219 19.29 13.08 5.58
N LYS A 220 20.09 12.68 6.55
CA LYS A 220 20.84 13.55 7.46
C LYS A 220 22.33 13.36 7.26
N TRP A 221 23.14 14.30 7.73
CA TRP A 221 24.59 14.17 7.65
C TRP A 221 25.13 12.97 8.44
N CYS A 222 24.52 12.60 9.56
CA CYS A 222 24.86 11.39 10.32
C CYS A 222 24.57 10.07 9.58
N ASP A 223 23.86 10.09 8.46
CA ASP A 223 23.62 8.91 7.65
C ASP A 223 24.79 8.58 6.72
N VAL A 224 25.70 9.53 6.53
CA VAL A 224 26.92 9.36 5.72
C VAL A 224 28.05 8.86 6.62
N ASP A 225 28.45 7.64 6.44
CA ASP A 225 29.64 7.07 7.07
C ASP A 225 30.85 7.46 6.19
N TRP A 226 31.49 8.55 6.55
CA TRP A 226 32.62 9.14 5.81
C TRP A 226 33.84 8.25 5.79
N LEU A 227 34.04 7.43 6.84
CA LEU A 227 35.20 6.57 6.98
C LEU A 227 35.09 5.34 6.09
N ASN A 228 33.93 4.69 6.09
CA ASN A 228 33.70 3.46 5.36
C ASN A 228 33.03 3.69 3.98
N GLY A 229 32.79 4.93 3.59
CA GLY A 229 32.12 5.25 2.34
C GLY A 229 30.73 4.62 2.21
N LYS A 230 29.86 4.79 3.21
CA LYS A 230 28.52 4.19 3.20
C LYS A 230 27.45 5.24 3.45
N LEU A 231 26.28 5.03 2.84
CA LEU A 231 25.08 5.85 3.06
C LEU A 231 23.96 4.96 3.63
N ARG A 232 23.39 5.38 4.78
CA ARG A 232 22.25 4.73 5.42
C ARG A 232 20.95 5.37 4.96
N ILE A 233 19.97 4.54 4.60
CA ILE A 233 18.63 4.96 4.18
C ILE A 233 17.63 4.34 5.14
N GLU A 234 17.15 5.12 6.10
CA GLU A 234 16.33 4.62 7.21
C GLU A 234 14.97 5.33 7.32
N ARG A 235 14.86 6.52 6.71
CA ARG A 235 13.70 7.39 6.86
C ARG A 235 13.15 7.83 5.52
N ALA A 236 11.90 8.27 5.53
CA ALA A 236 11.26 8.93 4.39
C ALA A 236 10.46 10.15 4.88
N ILE A 237 10.45 11.22 4.10
CA ILE A 237 9.63 12.40 4.38
C ILE A 237 8.57 12.54 3.31
N VAL A 238 7.30 12.57 3.74
CA VAL A 238 6.17 12.83 2.86
C VAL A 238 5.38 14.01 3.39
N ARG A 239 5.34 15.11 2.62
CA ARG A 239 4.66 16.35 3.01
C ARG A 239 5.10 16.89 4.37
N GLN A 240 6.40 16.96 4.57
CA GLN A 240 7.04 17.44 5.79
C GLN A 240 6.76 16.57 7.04
N HIS A 241 6.18 15.40 6.86
CA HIS A 241 6.03 14.40 7.93
C HIS A 241 7.09 13.32 7.75
N VAL A 242 7.86 13.07 8.80
CA VAL A 242 8.90 12.05 8.86
C VAL A 242 8.24 10.72 9.22
N ASP A 243 8.36 9.75 8.35
CA ASP A 243 7.96 8.37 8.59
C ASP A 243 9.18 7.46 8.44
N ASP A 244 9.13 6.29 9.04
CA ASP A 244 10.07 5.22 8.72
C ASP A 244 9.92 4.80 7.25
N VAL A 245 10.98 4.24 6.68
CA VAL A 245 10.89 3.69 5.33
C VAL A 245 9.79 2.63 5.25
N LYS A 246 9.20 2.49 4.07
CA LYS A 246 7.97 1.72 3.83
C LYS A 246 8.05 0.24 4.25
N THR A 247 9.25 -0.33 4.33
CA THR A 247 9.50 -1.72 4.72
C THR A 247 10.87 -1.86 5.34
N ILE A 248 11.08 -2.88 6.20
CA ILE A 248 12.39 -3.28 6.75
C ILE A 248 13.43 -3.50 5.63
N TYR A 249 13.00 -3.99 4.47
CA TYR A 249 13.86 -4.15 3.28
C TYR A 249 14.31 -2.83 2.66
N SER A 250 13.68 -1.72 3.01
CA SER A 250 14.07 -0.39 2.52
C SER A 250 15.12 0.28 3.41
N GLN A 251 15.34 -0.21 4.63
CA GLN A 251 16.47 0.18 5.48
C GLN A 251 17.71 -0.51 4.92
N LYS A 252 18.64 0.23 4.33
CA LYS A 252 19.89 -0.35 3.82
C LYS A 252 21.03 0.64 3.87
N GLN A 253 22.22 0.09 4.07
CA GLN A 253 23.47 0.75 3.77
C GLN A 253 23.85 0.46 2.32
N MET A 254 24.27 1.50 1.62
CA MET A 254 24.78 1.40 0.26
C MET A 254 26.19 1.99 0.22
N SER A 255 27.10 1.38 -0.52
CA SER A 255 28.45 1.93 -0.74
C SER A 255 28.34 3.18 -1.58
N VAL A 256 29.09 4.21 -1.19
CA VAL A 256 29.20 5.49 -1.86
C VAL A 256 30.51 5.53 -2.60
N ASP A 257 30.46 5.76 -3.89
CA ASP A 257 31.66 5.96 -4.71
C ASP A 257 32.44 7.18 -4.26
N GLY A 258 33.78 7.17 -4.47
CA GLY A 258 34.68 8.23 -4.02
C GLY A 258 34.39 9.62 -4.62
N GLU A 259 33.99 9.66 -5.90
CA GLU A 259 33.61 10.92 -6.55
C GLU A 259 32.33 11.50 -5.93
N LEU A 260 31.36 10.63 -5.63
CA LEU A 260 30.10 11.05 -5.01
C LEU A 260 30.32 11.48 -3.54
N LEU A 261 31.29 10.85 -2.82
CA LEU A 261 31.72 11.31 -1.49
C LEU A 261 32.36 12.71 -1.56
N ALA A 262 33.16 12.96 -2.59
CA ALA A 262 33.76 14.28 -2.80
C ALA A 262 32.69 15.36 -3.04
N ILE A 263 31.66 15.05 -3.85
CA ILE A 263 30.51 15.95 -4.09
C ILE A 263 29.77 16.22 -2.76
N LEU A 264 29.51 15.20 -1.96
CA LEU A 264 28.86 15.35 -0.66
C LEU A 264 29.70 16.17 0.32
N LYS A 265 31.02 16.01 0.33
CA LYS A 265 31.93 16.83 1.15
C LYS A 265 31.88 18.29 0.72
N ALA A 266 31.95 18.58 -0.57
CA ALA A 266 31.86 19.94 -1.11
C ALA A 266 30.49 20.57 -0.72
N TRP A 267 29.40 19.86 -0.85
CA TRP A 267 28.09 20.33 -0.40
C TRP A 267 28.04 20.57 1.13
N LYS A 268 28.65 19.69 1.94
CA LYS A 268 28.72 19.87 3.41
C LYS A 268 29.48 21.14 3.80
N GLN A 269 30.48 21.53 3.03
CA GLN A 269 31.28 22.74 3.26
C GLN A 269 30.53 24.04 2.90
N THR A 270 29.60 23.98 1.96
CA THR A 270 28.91 25.17 1.43
C THR A 270 27.50 25.35 2.04
N THR A 271 26.90 24.31 2.61
CA THR A 271 25.57 24.40 3.22
C THR A 271 25.60 25.18 4.53
N GLN A 272 24.54 25.93 4.82
CA GLN A 272 24.35 26.61 6.11
C GLN A 272 24.08 25.65 7.29
N PHE A 273 23.82 24.36 7.02
CA PHE A 273 23.40 23.37 8.00
C PHE A 273 24.25 22.10 7.97
N PRO A 274 25.57 22.18 8.29
CA PRO A 274 26.51 21.06 8.14
C PRO A 274 26.56 20.10 9.33
N ALA A 275 25.88 20.38 10.46
CA ALA A 275 25.94 19.52 11.65
C ALA A 275 25.30 18.15 11.38
N ASP A 276 25.79 17.11 12.01
CA ASP A 276 25.40 15.71 11.76
C ASP A 276 23.91 15.43 11.99
N GLY A 277 23.27 16.13 12.91
CA GLY A 277 21.83 16.03 13.15
C GLY A 277 20.96 16.76 12.12
N HIS A 278 21.53 17.65 11.30
CA HIS A 278 20.80 18.39 10.29
C HIS A 278 20.44 17.51 9.08
N TRP A 279 19.36 17.90 8.39
CA TRP A 279 19.02 17.32 7.10
C TRP A 279 20.10 17.64 6.08
N LEU A 280 20.50 16.65 5.29
CA LEU A 280 21.45 16.84 4.21
C LEU A 280 20.98 17.92 3.22
N PHE A 281 19.67 18.01 3.03
CA PHE A 281 19.00 19.00 2.20
C PHE A 281 18.07 19.89 3.03
N ALA A 282 18.61 20.45 4.12
CA ALA A 282 17.87 21.38 4.97
C ALA A 282 17.39 22.61 4.19
N SER A 283 16.17 23.06 4.46
CA SER A 283 15.59 24.24 3.82
C SER A 283 15.97 25.51 4.59
N PRO A 284 16.60 26.49 3.97
CA PRO A 284 16.88 27.80 4.58
C PRO A 284 15.59 28.52 5.00
N VAL A 285 14.51 28.39 4.21
CA VAL A 285 13.20 28.99 4.51
C VAL A 285 12.62 28.46 5.81
N GLN A 286 12.95 27.21 6.17
CA GLN A 286 12.54 26.56 7.41
C GLN A 286 13.62 26.61 8.50
N LEU A 287 14.64 27.47 8.33
CA LEU A 287 15.77 27.60 9.25
C LEU A 287 16.42 26.24 9.59
N GLY A 288 16.52 25.33 8.62
CA GLY A 288 17.11 24.01 8.77
C GLY A 288 16.24 22.98 9.52
N ARG A 289 15.10 23.35 10.10
CA ARG A 289 14.22 22.42 10.87
C ARG A 289 13.64 21.31 10.01
N LEU A 290 13.38 21.60 8.75
CA LEU A 290 12.81 20.66 7.77
C LEU A 290 13.63 20.73 6.48
N PRO A 291 13.65 19.66 5.67
CA PRO A 291 14.26 19.70 4.36
C PRO A 291 13.40 20.51 3.37
N TRP A 292 13.91 20.72 2.18
CA TRP A 292 13.17 21.30 1.08
C TRP A 292 11.84 20.58 0.84
N SER A 293 10.80 21.33 0.53
CA SER A 293 9.49 20.72 0.25
C SER A 293 9.43 20.11 -1.16
N TYR A 294 8.72 19.01 -1.29
CA TYR A 294 8.53 18.33 -2.57
C TYR A 294 8.03 19.26 -3.70
N PRO A 295 7.04 20.17 -3.49
CA PRO A 295 6.61 21.10 -4.53
C PRO A 295 7.70 22.06 -5.00
N GLN A 296 8.58 22.49 -4.10
CA GLN A 296 9.72 23.37 -4.47
C GLN A 296 10.72 22.62 -5.37
N ILE A 297 11.11 21.39 -4.97
CA ILE A 297 11.98 20.55 -5.77
C ILE A 297 11.40 20.27 -7.15
N LEU A 298 10.13 19.89 -7.20
CA LEU A 298 9.45 19.59 -8.45
C LEU A 298 9.46 20.81 -9.40
N ARG A 299 9.28 22.02 -8.86
CA ARG A 299 9.33 23.25 -9.63
C ARG A 299 10.73 23.51 -10.21
N VAL A 300 11.77 23.33 -9.39
CA VAL A 300 13.16 23.48 -9.84
C VAL A 300 13.52 22.45 -10.91
N PHE A 301 13.16 21.18 -10.67
CA PHE A 301 13.42 20.10 -11.62
C PHE A 301 12.69 20.30 -12.96
N HIS A 302 11.44 20.80 -12.92
CA HIS A 302 10.72 21.10 -14.15
C HIS A 302 11.38 22.21 -14.96
N LYS A 303 11.83 23.31 -14.30
CA LYS A 303 12.56 24.39 -14.97
C LYS A 303 13.89 23.92 -15.58
N ALA A 304 14.64 23.09 -14.85
CA ALA A 304 15.87 22.53 -15.35
C ALA A 304 15.64 21.57 -16.53
N ALA A 305 14.60 20.74 -16.46
CA ALA A 305 14.22 19.82 -17.54
C ALA A 305 13.75 20.58 -18.80
N GLU A 306 13.05 21.68 -18.64
CA GLU A 306 12.65 22.58 -19.72
C GLU A 306 13.86 23.20 -20.40
N ARG A 307 14.82 23.76 -19.63
CA ARG A 307 16.09 24.33 -20.14
C ARG A 307 16.96 23.29 -20.84
N ALA A 308 16.93 22.04 -20.35
CA ALA A 308 17.64 20.92 -20.95
C ALA A 308 16.95 20.34 -22.19
N GLU A 309 15.76 20.87 -22.54
CA GLU A 309 14.91 20.40 -23.65
C GLU A 309 14.49 18.92 -23.59
N ILE A 310 14.45 18.35 -22.37
CA ILE A 310 14.10 16.94 -22.15
C ILE A 310 12.62 16.73 -21.81
N GLY A 311 11.81 17.80 -21.80
CA GLY A 311 10.37 17.74 -21.51
C GLY A 311 10.05 17.46 -20.05
N LYS A 312 8.79 17.06 -19.76
CA LYS A 312 8.33 16.86 -18.38
C LYS A 312 9.06 15.71 -17.69
N LEU A 313 9.66 16.01 -16.54
CA LEU A 313 10.43 15.07 -15.73
C LEU A 313 9.81 14.90 -14.33
N PRO A 314 9.00 13.86 -14.06
CA PRO A 314 8.62 13.48 -12.72
C PRO A 314 9.85 13.07 -11.90
N THR A 315 9.92 13.42 -10.62
CA THR A 315 11.08 13.07 -9.76
C THR A 315 11.36 11.56 -9.70
N HIS A 316 10.32 10.73 -9.86
CA HIS A 316 10.48 9.27 -9.87
C HIS A 316 11.20 8.75 -11.13
N SER A 317 11.28 9.56 -12.18
CA SER A 317 12.04 9.23 -13.41
C SER A 317 13.53 9.03 -13.13
N LEU A 318 14.12 9.77 -12.17
CA LEU A 318 15.52 9.56 -11.79
C LEU A 318 15.76 8.14 -11.26
N ARG A 319 14.82 7.64 -10.46
CA ARG A 319 14.88 6.24 -10.00
C ARG A 319 14.62 5.23 -11.11
N HIS A 320 13.76 5.55 -12.08
CA HIS A 320 13.58 4.71 -13.27
C HIS A 320 14.82 4.71 -14.15
N SER A 321 15.51 5.86 -14.27
CA SER A 321 16.79 5.96 -15.00
C SER A 321 17.86 5.06 -14.36
N TYR A 322 18.02 5.13 -13.02
CA TYR A 322 18.94 4.22 -12.32
C TYR A 322 18.69 2.75 -12.67
N ARG A 323 17.44 2.33 -12.63
CA ARG A 323 17.09 0.96 -12.98
C ARG A 323 17.41 0.65 -14.45
N SER A 324 17.07 1.55 -15.39
CA SER A 324 17.38 1.38 -16.81
C SER A 324 18.88 1.31 -17.07
N TRP A 325 19.66 2.07 -16.32
CA TRP A 325 21.12 2.03 -16.44
C TRP A 325 21.73 0.77 -15.83
N LEU A 326 21.13 0.23 -14.75
CA LEU A 326 21.51 -1.09 -14.25
C LEU A 326 21.27 -2.20 -15.27
N ASP A 327 20.19 -2.11 -16.07
CA ASP A 327 19.96 -3.01 -17.20
C ASP A 327 21.05 -2.84 -18.28
N ALA A 328 21.33 -1.61 -18.65
CA ALA A 328 22.33 -1.29 -19.70
C ALA A 328 23.75 -1.78 -19.36
N VAL A 329 24.11 -1.81 -18.07
CA VAL A 329 25.40 -2.38 -17.61
C VAL A 329 25.34 -3.88 -17.32
N GLY A 330 24.23 -4.57 -17.68
CA GLY A 330 24.09 -6.02 -17.53
C GLY A 330 23.95 -6.52 -16.09
N ALA A 331 23.50 -5.67 -15.16
CA ALA A 331 23.35 -6.08 -13.76
C ALA A 331 22.26 -7.16 -13.62
N PRO A 332 22.55 -8.32 -12.98
CA PRO A 332 21.56 -9.37 -12.78
C PRO A 332 20.31 -8.86 -12.05
N ILE A 333 19.13 -9.35 -12.40
CA ILE A 333 17.84 -8.88 -11.88
C ILE A 333 17.75 -8.97 -10.34
N ALA A 334 18.36 -10.00 -9.75
CA ALA A 334 18.42 -10.15 -8.30
C ALA A 334 19.27 -9.05 -7.63
N VAL A 335 20.34 -8.60 -8.31
CA VAL A 335 21.17 -7.46 -7.88
C VAL A 335 20.37 -6.16 -8.01
N GLN A 336 19.68 -5.96 -9.15
CA GLN A 336 18.82 -4.81 -9.36
C GLN A 336 17.71 -4.72 -8.29
N GLN A 337 17.05 -5.83 -7.96
CA GLN A 337 16.04 -5.87 -6.90
C GLN A 337 16.60 -5.38 -5.56
N LYS A 338 17.80 -5.85 -5.21
CA LYS A 338 18.50 -5.45 -3.97
C LYS A 338 18.90 -3.97 -3.97
N LEU A 339 19.48 -3.48 -5.08
CA LEU A 339 19.91 -2.08 -5.24
C LEU A 339 18.70 -1.14 -5.28
N MET A 340 17.63 -1.53 -5.95
CA MET A 340 16.37 -0.79 -5.99
C MET A 340 15.57 -0.87 -4.68
N ARG A 341 15.96 -1.72 -3.76
CA ARG A 341 15.25 -1.92 -2.48
C ARG A 341 13.76 -2.25 -2.70
N HIS A 342 13.49 -3.13 -3.69
CA HIS A 342 12.14 -3.63 -3.95
C HIS A 342 11.85 -4.85 -3.11
N THR A 343 10.72 -4.85 -2.39
CA THR A 343 10.26 -5.98 -1.58
C THR A 343 9.81 -7.15 -2.45
N ASP A 344 9.18 -6.84 -3.59
CA ASP A 344 8.64 -7.82 -4.54
C ASP A 344 9.39 -7.70 -5.86
N ILE A 345 9.98 -8.81 -6.30
CA ILE A 345 10.72 -8.91 -7.56
C ILE A 345 9.83 -8.53 -8.77
N ARG A 346 8.52 -8.80 -8.69
CA ARG A 346 7.55 -8.39 -9.71
C ARG A 346 7.57 -6.89 -9.97
N THR A 347 7.88 -6.08 -8.96
CA THR A 347 8.03 -4.63 -9.11
C THR A 347 9.21 -4.27 -10.01
N THR A 348 10.29 -5.05 -9.96
CA THR A 348 11.44 -4.91 -10.85
C THR A 348 11.10 -5.45 -12.24
N MET A 349 10.47 -6.63 -12.32
CA MET A 349 10.11 -7.30 -13.57
C MET A 349 9.01 -6.60 -14.38
N ASN A 350 8.00 -6.03 -13.72
CA ASN A 350 6.89 -5.33 -14.40
C ASN A 350 7.32 -4.10 -15.21
N LEU A 351 8.57 -3.68 -15.13
CA LEU A 351 9.15 -2.64 -15.96
C LEU A 351 9.78 -3.21 -17.24
N TYR A 352 9.92 -4.53 -17.35
CA TYR A 352 10.51 -5.21 -18.51
C TYR A 352 9.55 -5.38 -19.71
N GLY A 353 8.35 -4.82 -19.67
CA GLY A 353 7.24 -5.16 -20.56
C GLY A 353 7.48 -5.11 -22.07
N ASP A 354 8.56 -4.50 -22.61
CA ASP A 354 8.69 -4.33 -24.05
C ASP A 354 10.14 -4.21 -24.61
N VAL A 355 11.18 -4.59 -23.87
CA VAL A 355 12.56 -4.49 -24.39
C VAL A 355 13.26 -5.84 -24.23
N VAL A 356 12.96 -6.77 -25.11
CA VAL A 356 13.74 -8.00 -25.23
C VAL A 356 13.66 -8.51 -26.67
N THR A 357 14.39 -7.93 -27.57
CA THR A 357 14.54 -8.53 -28.91
C THR A 357 15.93 -9.11 -29.10
N ASP A 358 16.98 -8.37 -28.82
CA ASP A 358 18.34 -8.83 -29.13
C ASP A 358 18.92 -9.77 -28.07
N GLU A 359 18.70 -9.50 -26.78
CA GLU A 359 19.15 -10.40 -25.69
C GLU A 359 18.40 -11.74 -25.69
N MET A 360 17.10 -11.75 -26.01
CA MET A 360 16.35 -13.00 -26.18
C MET A 360 16.87 -13.79 -27.36
N ALA A 361 17.13 -13.15 -28.49
CA ALA A 361 17.69 -13.80 -29.65
C ALA A 361 19.08 -14.40 -29.35
N GLN A 362 19.94 -13.65 -28.65
CA GLN A 362 21.26 -14.14 -28.23
C GLN A 362 21.17 -15.29 -27.23
N ALA A 363 20.28 -15.17 -26.20
CA ALA A 363 20.07 -16.25 -25.24
C ALA A 363 19.49 -17.49 -25.91
N HIS A 364 18.55 -17.34 -26.84
CA HIS A 364 17.98 -18.44 -27.60
C HIS A 364 19.07 -19.10 -28.50
N SER A 365 19.86 -18.30 -29.19
CA SER A 365 20.98 -18.81 -29.98
C SER A 365 22.00 -19.61 -29.19
N LYS A 366 22.32 -19.16 -27.96
CA LYS A 366 23.20 -19.92 -27.04
C LYS A 366 22.59 -21.26 -26.64
N VAL A 367 21.30 -21.32 -26.34
CA VAL A 367 20.60 -22.57 -26.00
C VAL A 367 20.57 -23.51 -27.20
N VAL A 368 20.28 -22.99 -28.41
CA VAL A 368 20.35 -23.77 -29.63
C VAL A 368 21.77 -24.32 -29.90
N GLY A 369 22.79 -23.49 -29.68
CA GLY A 369 24.19 -23.93 -29.75
C GLY A 369 24.49 -25.07 -28.79
N LEU A 370 24.06 -24.99 -27.53
CA LEU A 370 24.23 -26.07 -26.56
C LEU A 370 23.49 -27.36 -26.93
N ALA A 371 22.31 -27.23 -27.57
CA ALA A 371 21.51 -28.40 -27.96
C ALA A 371 22.00 -29.07 -29.25
N LEU A 372 22.67 -28.33 -30.14
CA LEU A 372 23.15 -28.81 -31.41
C LEU A 372 24.66 -29.08 -31.45
N SER A 373 25.43 -28.64 -30.45
CA SER A 373 26.83 -29.06 -30.32
C SER A 373 26.87 -30.56 -30.03
N ASN A 374 27.19 -31.36 -31.05
CA ASN A 374 27.54 -32.77 -30.83
C ASN A 374 28.73 -32.83 -29.88
N SER A 375 28.59 -33.63 -28.85
CA SER A 375 29.70 -34.06 -28.02
C SER A 375 30.63 -34.89 -28.92
N ASP A 376 31.74 -34.31 -29.41
CA ASP A 376 32.86 -35.06 -29.92
C ASP A 376 33.61 -35.75 -28.79
#